data_66146edbb6629f35a3747ff4199db270
#
_entry.id   66146edbb6629f35a3747ff4199db270
#
_cell.length_a   1.000
_cell.length_b   1.000
_cell.length_c   1.000
_cell.angle_alpha   90.00
_cell.angle_beta   90.00
_cell.angle_gamma   90.00
#
_symmetry.space_group_name_H-M   'P 1'
#
loop_
_entity.id
_entity.type
_entity.pdbx_description
1 polymer ?
#
loop_
_entity_poly.entity_id
_entity_poly.type
_entity_poly.pdbx_seq_one_letter_code
_entity_poly.pdbx_strand_id
1 'polypeptide(L)'
;MKKAVCGAIALTCMVATSAFAVDNVTSNDAPELTSVRAKLKAKDFKGALAELTPMLATYQHADVYNLMGFSLRKTGDRKQAYTFYRKALDFDPQHKGALEYLGELYVETGQIDKARENVAQLKKLCPAGCEELADLEKTIAEASKKN
;
A
#
# COMPACT_ATOMS: atom_id res chain seq x y z
N MET A 1 36.37 10.19 76.87
CA MET A 1 35.38 10.97 76.14
C MET A 1 35.40 10.50 74.69
N LYS A 2 34.51 9.64 74.29
CA LYS A 2 34.44 9.10 72.92
C LYS A 2 33.17 9.62 72.29
N LYS A 3 33.33 10.45 71.23
CA LYS A 3 32.22 10.97 70.43
C LYS A 3 31.94 9.96 69.29
N ALA A 4 30.77 9.40 69.28
CA ALA A 4 30.26 8.57 68.17
C ALA A 4 29.68 9.50 67.09
N VAL A 5 30.15 9.36 65.86
CA VAL A 5 29.60 9.99 64.67
C VAL A 5 28.67 9.01 64.00
N CYS A 6 27.37 9.33 63.98
CA CYS A 6 26.37 8.61 63.25
C CYS A 6 26.38 9.05 61.78
N GLY A 7 26.84 8.19 60.90
CA GLY A 7 26.75 8.43 59.45
C GLY A 7 25.38 7.98 58.91
N ALA A 8 24.61 8.92 58.42
CA ALA A 8 23.37 8.62 57.71
C ALA A 8 23.67 8.19 56.28
N ILE A 9 23.38 6.95 55.93
CA ILE A 9 23.46 6.44 54.57
C ILE A 9 22.12 6.79 53.88
N ALA A 10 22.16 7.79 53.00
CA ALA A 10 21.03 8.08 52.12
C ALA A 10 21.00 7.07 50.94
N LEU A 11 20.02 6.17 50.96
CA LEU A 11 19.78 5.22 49.90
C LEU A 11 18.96 5.94 48.81
N THR A 12 19.68 6.43 47.77
CA THR A 12 19.05 6.96 46.57
C THR A 12 18.52 5.82 45.69
N CYS A 13 17.21 5.67 45.70
CA CYS A 13 16.50 4.75 44.82
C CYS A 13 16.46 5.36 43.41
N MET A 14 17.36 4.92 42.52
CA MET A 14 17.27 5.25 41.08
C MET A 14 16.13 4.44 40.48
N VAL A 15 15.00 5.09 40.21
CA VAL A 15 13.94 4.55 39.38
C VAL A 15 14.38 4.64 37.92
N ALA A 16 14.86 3.53 37.35
CA ALA A 16 15.12 3.43 35.92
C ALA A 16 13.77 3.37 35.20
N THR A 17 13.33 4.51 34.67
CA THR A 17 12.23 4.54 33.72
C THR A 17 12.73 3.98 32.40
N SER A 18 12.43 2.71 32.12
CA SER A 18 12.60 2.12 30.79
C SER A 18 11.61 2.79 29.85
N ALA A 19 12.06 3.80 29.12
CA ALA A 19 11.35 4.29 27.95
C ALA A 19 11.38 3.16 26.91
N PHE A 20 10.26 2.45 26.75
CA PHE A 20 10.07 1.63 25.56
C PHE A 20 9.96 2.58 24.37
N ALA A 21 11.08 2.77 23.70
CA ALA A 21 11.05 3.31 22.34
C ALA A 21 10.31 2.26 21.50
N VAL A 22 9.08 2.57 21.12
CA VAL A 22 8.40 1.85 20.05
C VAL A 22 9.12 2.31 18.79
N ASP A 23 10.17 1.57 18.41
CA ASP A 23 10.77 1.70 17.10
C ASP A 23 9.70 1.33 16.09
N ASN A 24 9.10 2.34 15.47
CA ASN A 24 8.23 2.18 14.31
C ASN A 24 9.14 1.81 13.12
N VAL A 25 9.67 0.59 13.14
CA VAL A 25 10.47 0.05 12.04
C VAL A 25 9.50 -0.27 10.91
N THR A 26 9.33 0.69 10.01
CA THR A 26 8.69 0.42 8.72
C THR A 26 9.68 -0.41 7.90
N SER A 27 9.39 -1.70 7.72
CA SER A 27 10.18 -2.57 6.87
C SER A 27 9.96 -2.22 5.40
N ASN A 28 11.05 -2.02 4.64
CA ASN A 28 11.03 -1.94 3.19
C ASN A 28 11.10 -3.34 2.54
N ASP A 29 11.13 -4.40 3.34
CA ASP A 29 11.10 -5.77 2.84
C ASP A 29 9.78 -6.05 2.14
N ALA A 30 9.83 -6.89 1.12
CA ALA A 30 8.63 -7.31 0.41
C ALA A 30 7.66 -8.04 1.38
N PRO A 31 6.42 -7.57 1.56
CA PRO A 31 5.49 -8.18 2.47
C PRO A 31 4.99 -9.53 1.94
N GLU A 32 4.67 -10.45 2.85
CA GLU A 32 3.99 -11.70 2.48
C GLU A 32 2.52 -11.39 2.16
N LEU A 33 2.14 -11.56 0.88
CA LEU A 33 0.82 -11.20 0.35
C LEU A 33 0.03 -12.38 -0.20
N THR A 34 0.49 -13.62 0.01
CA THR A 34 -0.15 -14.83 -0.52
C THR A 34 -1.60 -14.97 -0.07
N SER A 35 -1.87 -14.76 1.23
CA SER A 35 -3.22 -14.81 1.79
C SER A 35 -4.12 -13.73 1.20
N VAL A 36 -3.63 -12.49 1.11
CA VAL A 36 -4.36 -11.38 0.48
C VAL A 36 -4.71 -11.71 -0.97
N ARG A 37 -3.74 -12.18 -1.77
CA ARG A 37 -3.96 -12.55 -3.17
C ARG A 37 -4.97 -13.69 -3.32
N ALA A 38 -4.97 -14.67 -2.39
CA ALA A 38 -5.97 -15.73 -2.36
C ALA A 38 -7.39 -15.18 -2.13
N LYS A 39 -7.56 -14.24 -1.19
CA LYS A 39 -8.84 -13.56 -0.94
C LYS A 39 -9.31 -12.77 -2.16
N LEU A 40 -8.41 -12.04 -2.83
CA LEU A 40 -8.75 -11.30 -4.05
C LEU A 40 -9.22 -12.23 -5.17
N LYS A 41 -8.53 -13.36 -5.35
CA LYS A 41 -8.94 -14.40 -6.32
C LYS A 41 -10.33 -14.98 -5.97
N ALA A 42 -10.62 -15.15 -4.69
CA ALA A 42 -11.93 -15.58 -4.19
C ALA A 42 -12.99 -14.46 -4.21
N LYS A 43 -12.65 -13.24 -4.65
CA LYS A 43 -13.48 -12.02 -4.62
C LYS A 43 -13.90 -11.59 -3.21
N ASP A 44 -13.19 -12.05 -2.19
CA ASP A 44 -13.35 -11.59 -0.80
C ASP A 44 -12.57 -10.28 -0.58
N PHE A 45 -13.06 -9.22 -1.21
CA PHE A 45 -12.41 -7.89 -1.15
C PHE A 45 -12.46 -7.30 0.26
N LYS A 46 -13.50 -7.60 1.05
CA LYS A 46 -13.60 -7.12 2.44
C LYS A 46 -12.60 -7.84 3.34
N GLY A 47 -12.43 -9.15 3.18
CA GLY A 47 -11.42 -9.92 3.87
C GLY A 47 -10.00 -9.50 3.50
N ALA A 48 -9.76 -9.16 2.21
CA ALA A 48 -8.49 -8.59 1.77
C ALA A 48 -8.21 -7.22 2.44
N LEU A 49 -9.20 -6.32 2.52
CA LEU A 49 -9.07 -5.03 3.19
C LEU A 49 -8.77 -5.19 4.69
N ALA A 50 -9.44 -6.12 5.36
CA ALA A 50 -9.21 -6.38 6.79
C ALA A 50 -7.77 -6.84 7.07
N GLU A 51 -7.19 -7.63 6.16
CA GLU A 51 -5.81 -8.10 6.27
C GLU A 51 -4.78 -7.04 5.87
N LEU A 52 -5.05 -6.26 4.81
CA LEU A 52 -4.16 -5.20 4.34
C LEU A 52 -4.08 -4.00 5.30
N THR A 53 -5.17 -3.69 6.01
CA THR A 53 -5.24 -2.49 6.87
C THR A 53 -4.13 -2.44 7.93
N PRO A 54 -3.91 -3.49 8.75
CA PRO A 54 -2.81 -3.48 9.71
C PRO A 54 -1.43 -3.45 9.03
N MET A 55 -1.30 -3.98 7.81
CA MET A 55 -0.04 -3.97 7.07
C MET A 55 0.43 -2.55 6.71
N LEU A 56 -0.48 -1.59 6.56
CA LEU A 56 -0.13 -0.19 6.26
C LEU A 56 0.71 0.48 7.35
N ALA A 57 0.63 0.01 8.59
CA ALA A 57 1.43 0.51 9.69
C ALA A 57 2.87 -0.06 9.68
N THR A 58 3.05 -1.24 9.08
CA THR A 58 4.32 -1.99 9.10
C THR A 58 5.08 -1.87 7.78
N TYR A 59 4.36 -1.92 6.65
CA TYR A 59 4.96 -1.98 5.32
C TYR A 59 4.64 -0.74 4.49
N GLN A 60 5.68 -0.01 4.10
CA GLN A 60 5.59 1.06 3.11
C GLN A 60 5.99 0.50 1.74
N HIS A 61 5.14 -0.33 1.16
CA HIS A 61 5.43 -1.08 -0.06
C HIS A 61 4.35 -0.86 -1.13
N ALA A 62 4.79 -0.68 -2.38
CA ALA A 62 3.91 -0.41 -3.51
C ALA A 62 2.82 -1.48 -3.69
N ASP A 63 3.16 -2.76 -3.54
CA ASP A 63 2.18 -3.85 -3.61
C ASP A 63 1.05 -3.74 -2.58
N VAL A 64 1.37 -3.37 -1.31
CA VAL A 64 0.37 -3.21 -0.26
C VAL A 64 -0.63 -2.12 -0.65
N TYR A 65 -0.12 -0.97 -1.08
CA TYR A 65 -0.96 0.14 -1.51
C TYR A 65 -1.75 -0.20 -2.78
N ASN A 66 -1.14 -0.88 -3.74
CA ASN A 66 -1.83 -1.32 -4.96
C ASN A 66 -3.01 -2.27 -4.65
N LEU A 67 -2.79 -3.31 -3.83
CA LEU A 67 -3.85 -4.26 -3.47
C LEU A 67 -4.93 -3.63 -2.58
N MET A 68 -4.58 -2.65 -1.74
CA MET A 68 -5.53 -1.83 -1.00
C MET A 68 -6.43 -1.05 -1.96
N GLY A 69 -5.83 -0.35 -2.93
CA GLY A 69 -6.56 0.38 -3.99
C GLY A 69 -7.48 -0.53 -4.79
N PHE A 70 -7.00 -1.71 -5.19
CA PHE A 70 -7.80 -2.70 -5.91
C PHE A 70 -9.02 -3.14 -5.10
N SER A 71 -8.83 -3.50 -3.84
CA SER A 71 -9.91 -3.96 -2.97
C SER A 71 -10.96 -2.87 -2.73
N LEU A 72 -10.51 -1.63 -2.49
CA LEU A 72 -11.40 -0.47 -2.33
C LEU A 72 -12.20 -0.17 -3.61
N ARG A 73 -11.57 -0.24 -4.78
CA ARG A 73 -12.27 -0.08 -6.06
C ARG A 73 -13.35 -1.15 -6.25
N LYS A 74 -13.04 -2.40 -5.94
CA LYS A 74 -14.00 -3.52 -6.05
C LYS A 74 -15.14 -3.45 -5.02
N THR A 75 -14.94 -2.78 -3.89
CA THR A 75 -16.00 -2.49 -2.91
C THR A 75 -16.74 -1.17 -3.16
N GLY A 76 -16.35 -0.41 -4.20
CA GLY A 76 -17.05 0.80 -4.65
C GLY A 76 -16.44 2.11 -4.17
N ASP A 77 -15.44 2.10 -3.29
CA ASP A 77 -14.77 3.33 -2.83
C ASP A 77 -13.68 3.77 -3.83
N ARG A 78 -14.12 4.33 -4.95
CA ARG A 78 -13.24 4.82 -6.01
C ARG A 78 -12.33 5.96 -5.55
N LYS A 79 -12.78 6.78 -4.62
CA LYS A 79 -12.01 7.93 -4.11
C LYS A 79 -10.79 7.45 -3.32
N GLN A 80 -10.99 6.55 -2.39
CA GLN A 80 -9.87 5.98 -1.64
C GLN A 80 -8.99 5.10 -2.54
N ALA A 81 -9.57 4.32 -3.45
CA ALA A 81 -8.80 3.53 -4.42
C ALA A 81 -7.82 4.39 -5.21
N TYR A 82 -8.26 5.55 -5.72
CA TYR A 82 -7.38 6.51 -6.39
C TYR A 82 -6.19 6.91 -5.51
N THR A 83 -6.47 7.27 -4.25
CA THR A 83 -5.42 7.68 -3.30
C THR A 83 -4.38 6.58 -3.09
N PHE A 84 -4.82 5.34 -2.94
CA PHE A 84 -3.93 4.22 -2.72
C PHE A 84 -3.13 3.82 -3.96
N TYR A 85 -3.71 3.86 -5.16
CA TYR A 85 -2.96 3.65 -6.40
C TYR A 85 -1.90 4.74 -6.62
N ARG A 86 -2.25 6.00 -6.36
CA ARG A 86 -1.27 7.10 -6.41
C ARG A 86 -0.13 6.86 -5.44
N LYS A 87 -0.44 6.44 -4.20
CA LYS A 87 0.56 6.14 -3.20
C LYS A 87 1.45 4.96 -3.61
N ALA A 88 0.90 3.92 -4.25
CA ALA A 88 1.69 2.83 -4.82
C ALA A 88 2.71 3.36 -5.85
N LEU A 89 2.29 4.27 -6.73
CA LEU A 89 3.15 4.87 -7.75
C LEU A 89 4.14 5.91 -7.18
N ASP A 90 3.88 6.50 -6.02
CA ASP A 90 4.83 7.35 -5.32
C ASP A 90 5.99 6.51 -4.74
N PHE A 91 5.73 5.25 -4.34
CA PHE A 91 6.76 4.30 -3.87
C PHE A 91 7.48 3.60 -5.02
N ASP A 92 6.75 3.19 -6.04
CA ASP A 92 7.29 2.57 -7.25
C ASP A 92 6.60 3.14 -8.48
N PRO A 93 7.19 4.16 -9.13
CA PRO A 93 6.64 4.76 -10.34
C PRO A 93 6.52 3.80 -11.54
N GLN A 94 7.19 2.65 -11.49
CA GLN A 94 7.17 1.62 -12.52
C GLN A 94 6.28 0.41 -12.17
N HIS A 95 5.51 0.50 -11.10
CA HIS A 95 4.63 -0.58 -10.65
C HIS A 95 3.51 -0.83 -11.67
N LYS A 96 3.70 -1.84 -12.53
CA LYS A 96 2.79 -2.11 -13.66
C LYS A 96 1.34 -2.32 -13.24
N GLY A 97 1.09 -3.13 -12.20
CA GLY A 97 -0.28 -3.34 -11.70
C GLY A 97 -0.95 -2.06 -11.16
N ALA A 98 -0.19 -1.12 -10.57
CA ALA A 98 -0.76 0.16 -10.14
C ALA A 98 -1.09 1.07 -11.32
N LEU A 99 -0.25 1.08 -12.37
CA LEU A 99 -0.54 1.79 -13.62
C LEU A 99 -1.79 1.23 -14.32
N GLU A 100 -1.90 -0.09 -14.40
CA GLU A 100 -3.08 -0.78 -14.94
C GLU A 100 -4.35 -0.40 -14.17
N TYR A 101 -4.39 -0.67 -12.86
CA TYR A 101 -5.60 -0.50 -12.05
C TYR A 101 -6.01 0.97 -11.89
N LEU A 102 -5.05 1.89 -11.83
CA LEU A 102 -5.34 3.32 -11.89
C LEU A 102 -5.90 3.72 -13.25
N GLY A 103 -5.36 3.14 -14.33
CA GLY A 103 -5.86 3.34 -15.69
C GLY A 103 -7.30 2.85 -15.84
N GLU A 104 -7.63 1.67 -15.34
CA GLU A 104 -9.00 1.16 -15.30
C GLU A 104 -9.94 2.06 -14.49
N LEU A 105 -9.47 2.58 -13.34
CA LEU A 105 -10.23 3.53 -12.54
C LEU A 105 -10.48 4.85 -13.31
N TYR A 106 -9.51 5.32 -14.09
CA TYR A 106 -9.70 6.47 -14.98
C TYR A 106 -10.76 6.19 -16.05
N VAL A 107 -10.78 5.00 -16.63
CA VAL A 107 -11.85 4.59 -17.57
C VAL A 107 -13.21 4.61 -16.89
N GLU A 108 -13.33 4.01 -15.70
CA GLU A 108 -14.60 3.97 -14.93
C GLU A 108 -15.12 5.37 -14.57
N THR A 109 -14.24 6.36 -14.49
CA THR A 109 -14.56 7.74 -14.14
C THR A 109 -14.58 8.70 -15.34
N GLY A 110 -14.52 8.17 -16.56
CA GLY A 110 -14.59 8.94 -17.81
C GLY A 110 -13.32 9.73 -18.17
N GLN A 111 -12.22 9.47 -17.47
CA GLN A 111 -10.93 10.15 -17.68
C GLN A 111 -10.04 9.39 -18.67
N ILE A 112 -10.56 9.12 -19.86
CA ILE A 112 -9.92 8.23 -20.86
C ILE A 112 -8.49 8.67 -21.25
N ASP A 113 -8.25 9.97 -21.33
CA ASP A 113 -6.92 10.47 -21.72
C ASP A 113 -5.86 10.13 -20.67
N LYS A 114 -6.20 10.18 -19.37
CA LYS A 114 -5.29 9.74 -18.31
C LYS A 114 -5.05 8.22 -18.35
N ALA A 115 -6.06 7.44 -18.70
CA ALA A 115 -5.87 6.01 -18.91
C ALA A 115 -4.89 5.73 -20.07
N ARG A 116 -4.96 6.51 -21.15
CA ARG A 116 -4.00 6.41 -22.27
C ARG A 116 -2.58 6.82 -21.88
N GLU A 117 -2.42 7.79 -20.96
CA GLU A 117 -1.10 8.13 -20.39
C GLU A 117 -0.49 6.92 -19.66
N ASN A 118 -1.28 6.19 -18.88
CA ASN A 118 -0.83 4.96 -18.21
C ASN A 118 -0.47 3.87 -19.23
N VAL A 119 -1.23 3.70 -20.32
CA VAL A 119 -0.87 2.82 -21.45
C VAL A 119 0.49 3.20 -22.03
N ALA A 120 0.74 4.50 -22.24
CA ALA A 120 2.02 4.96 -22.78
C ALA A 120 3.20 4.65 -21.84
N GLN A 121 2.98 4.70 -20.52
CA GLN A 121 3.98 4.30 -19.53
C GLN A 121 4.21 2.77 -19.55
N LEU A 122 3.15 1.98 -19.55
CA LEU A 122 3.24 0.52 -19.64
C LEU A 122 3.96 0.06 -20.92
N LYS A 123 3.73 0.70 -22.06
CA LYS A 123 4.46 0.40 -23.30
C LYS A 123 5.98 0.62 -23.20
N LYS A 124 6.40 1.60 -22.42
CA LYS A 124 7.83 1.83 -22.15
C LYS A 124 8.41 0.77 -21.22
N LEU A 125 7.64 0.31 -20.22
CA LEU A 125 8.07 -0.67 -19.24
C LEU A 125 8.10 -2.10 -19.80
N CYS A 126 7.21 -2.41 -20.72
CA CYS A 126 7.11 -3.73 -21.33
C CYS A 126 6.93 -3.64 -22.86
N PRO A 127 8.00 -3.27 -23.60
CA PRO A 127 7.92 -3.06 -25.03
C PRO A 127 7.59 -4.33 -25.83
N ALA A 128 7.82 -5.51 -25.26
CA ALA A 128 7.40 -6.80 -25.84
C ALA A 128 5.94 -7.19 -25.50
N GLY A 129 5.24 -6.35 -24.72
CA GLY A 129 3.91 -6.62 -24.18
C GLY A 129 3.96 -7.20 -22.77
N CYS A 130 2.89 -7.01 -22.01
CA CYS A 130 2.63 -7.61 -20.70
C CYS A 130 1.12 -7.66 -20.46
N GLU A 131 0.70 -8.43 -19.47
CA GLU A 131 -0.71 -8.62 -19.12
C GLU A 131 -1.36 -7.28 -18.78
N GLU A 132 -0.70 -6.48 -17.94
CA GLU A 132 -1.21 -5.19 -17.47
C GLU A 132 -1.47 -4.20 -18.63
N LEU A 133 -0.60 -4.20 -19.65
CA LEU A 133 -0.80 -3.39 -20.85
C LEU A 133 -2.00 -3.87 -21.66
N ALA A 134 -2.10 -5.19 -21.89
CA ALA A 134 -3.16 -5.77 -22.67
C ALA A 134 -4.53 -5.56 -22.02
N ASP A 135 -4.63 -5.73 -20.69
CA ASP A 135 -5.87 -5.56 -19.95
C ASP A 135 -6.34 -4.10 -19.92
N LEU A 136 -5.43 -3.14 -19.74
CA LEU A 136 -5.79 -1.73 -19.79
C LEU A 136 -6.20 -1.28 -21.20
N GLU A 137 -5.49 -1.70 -22.26
CA GLU A 137 -5.88 -1.40 -23.64
C GLU A 137 -7.26 -1.98 -23.98
N LYS A 138 -7.55 -3.20 -23.55
CA LYS A 138 -8.85 -3.83 -23.68
C LYS A 138 -9.94 -3.05 -22.97
N THR A 139 -9.71 -2.63 -21.72
CA THR A 139 -10.67 -1.85 -20.93
C THR A 139 -11.01 -0.52 -21.61
N ILE A 140 -10.02 0.18 -22.18
CA ILE A 140 -10.24 1.42 -22.94
C ILE A 140 -11.06 1.14 -24.21
N ALA A 141 -10.72 0.09 -24.95
CA ALA A 141 -11.42 -0.28 -26.19
C ALA A 141 -12.89 -0.64 -25.94
N GLU A 142 -13.18 -1.36 -24.84
CA GLU A 142 -14.54 -1.70 -24.43
C GLU A 142 -15.38 -0.48 -24.02
N ALA A 143 -14.77 0.47 -23.32
CA ALA A 143 -15.43 1.73 -22.99
C ALA A 143 -15.78 2.58 -24.22
N SER A 144 -14.89 2.60 -25.22
CA SER A 144 -15.10 3.33 -26.47
C SER A 144 -16.23 2.77 -27.34
N LYS A 145 -16.61 1.51 -27.17
CA LYS A 145 -17.74 0.87 -27.91
C LYS A 145 -19.10 1.18 -27.28
N LYS A 146 -19.12 1.66 -26.04
CA LYS A 146 -20.37 1.94 -25.29
C LYS A 146 -20.84 3.38 -25.41
N ASN A 147 -20.01 4.24 -25.98
CA ASN A 147 -20.29 5.65 -26.24
C ASN A 147 -20.55 5.87 -27.73
#